data_8f1e03ed42aa04fc40550d0267510797
#
_entry.id   8f1e03ed42aa04fc40550d0267510797
#
_cell.length_a   1.000
_cell.length_b   1.000
_cell.length_c   1.000
_cell.angle_alpha   90.00
_cell.angle_beta   90.00
_cell.angle_gamma   90.00
#
_symmetry.space_group_name_H-M   'P 1'
#
loop_
_entity.id
_entity.type
_entity.pdbx_description
1 polymer ?
#
loop_
_entity_poly.entity_id
_entity_poly.type
_entity_poly.pdbx_seq_one_letter_code
_entity_poly.pdbx_strand_id
1 'polypeptide(L)'
;MLKRTLCFTSPVMLSLKNGQLVIIFKELPEEKHTVPIEDIGMVILDNQMTGVTLPLLNELVDQGVAVVLCDKKGFPHALLQNLDANSLQGEFLRNQTCVGEVLKKQLWKQIVESKITNQAALLEKLHGKGNLLKPF
;
A
#
# COMPACT_ATOMS: atom_id res chain seq x y z
N MET A 1 -9.27 2.90 14.42
CA MET A 1 -9.71 3.70 13.26
C MET A 1 -9.13 3.07 12.01
N LEU A 2 -9.88 2.91 10.92
CA LEU A 2 -9.38 2.36 9.67
C LEU A 2 -8.51 3.43 8.99
N LYS A 3 -7.22 3.19 8.87
CA LYS A 3 -6.30 4.08 8.17
C LYS A 3 -6.49 3.99 6.65
N ARG A 4 -6.29 5.10 5.96
CA ARG A 4 -6.48 5.21 4.49
C ARG A 4 -5.24 4.75 3.74
N THR A 5 -5.45 4.17 2.56
CA THR A 5 -4.40 3.99 1.56
C THR A 5 -4.55 5.07 0.49
N LEU A 6 -3.49 5.82 0.25
CA LEU A 6 -3.44 6.85 -0.80
C LEU A 6 -2.59 6.34 -1.96
N CYS A 7 -3.12 6.36 -3.17
CA CYS A 7 -2.42 5.96 -4.38
C CYS A 7 -2.32 7.15 -5.34
N PHE A 8 -1.09 7.51 -5.72
CA PHE A 8 -0.80 8.65 -6.60
C PHE A 8 -0.40 8.15 -7.98
N THR A 9 -1.39 8.06 -8.87
CA THR A 9 -1.25 7.63 -10.27
C THR A 9 -1.01 8.80 -11.23
N SER A 10 -1.31 10.04 -10.79
CA SER A 10 -1.11 11.27 -11.55
C SER A 10 0.12 12.06 -11.03
N PRO A 11 0.70 12.96 -11.85
CA PRO A 11 1.81 13.82 -11.43
C PRO A 11 1.38 14.78 -10.33
N VAL A 12 1.93 14.61 -9.13
CA VAL A 12 1.65 15.45 -7.95
C VAL A 12 2.93 15.91 -7.27
N MET A 13 2.82 17.00 -6.52
CA MET A 13 3.83 17.43 -5.55
C MET A 13 3.29 17.19 -4.14
N LEU A 14 4.02 16.39 -3.38
CA LEU A 14 3.67 16.00 -2.01
C LEU A 14 4.63 16.70 -1.04
N SER A 15 4.08 17.38 -0.05
CA SER A 15 4.85 18.10 0.96
C SER A 15 4.20 18.00 2.34
N LEU A 16 4.98 18.31 3.38
CA LEU A 16 4.50 18.36 4.76
C LEU A 16 4.18 19.81 5.13
N LYS A 17 3.01 20.03 5.74
CA LYS A 17 2.66 21.31 6.38
C LYS A 17 1.75 21.06 7.58
N ASN A 18 2.15 21.56 8.75
CA ASN A 18 1.36 21.48 9.99
C ASN A 18 0.90 20.05 10.33
N GLY A 19 1.78 19.05 10.21
CA GLY A 19 1.45 17.63 10.47
C GLY A 19 0.50 16.99 9.45
N GLN A 20 0.30 17.65 8.30
CA GLN A 20 -0.58 17.18 7.25
C GLN A 20 0.20 16.94 5.95
N LEU A 21 -0.17 15.88 5.25
CA LEU A 21 0.21 15.68 3.85
C LEU A 21 -0.50 16.70 2.98
N VAL A 22 0.26 17.54 2.29
CA VAL A 22 -0.26 18.51 1.30
C VAL A 22 -0.04 17.94 -0.10
N ILE A 23 -1.10 17.88 -0.88
CA ILE A 23 -1.13 17.35 -2.25
C ILE A 23 -1.43 18.51 -3.20
N ILE A 24 -0.55 18.72 -4.17
CA ILE A 24 -0.72 19.71 -5.24
C ILE A 24 -0.63 18.97 -6.57
N PHE A 25 -1.70 18.97 -7.34
CA PHE A 25 -1.70 18.41 -8.67
C PHE A 25 -0.97 19.34 -9.64
N LYS A 26 -0.07 18.82 -10.47
CA LYS A 26 0.70 19.64 -11.42
C LYS A 26 -0.19 20.30 -12.47
N GLU A 27 -1.33 19.71 -12.78
CA GLU A 27 -2.30 20.23 -13.74
C GLU A 27 -3.19 21.35 -13.14
N LEU A 28 -3.37 21.35 -11.81
CA LEU A 28 -4.22 22.28 -11.08
C LEU A 28 -3.49 22.82 -9.84
N PRO A 29 -2.43 23.65 -10.01
CA PRO A 29 -1.58 24.07 -8.89
C PRO A 29 -2.28 24.97 -7.87
N GLU A 30 -3.41 25.56 -8.21
CA GLU A 30 -4.24 26.36 -7.29
C GLU A 30 -5.01 25.47 -6.30
N GLU A 31 -5.31 24.21 -6.66
CA GLU A 31 -6.02 23.28 -5.79
C GLU A 31 -5.06 22.54 -4.87
N LYS A 32 -5.20 22.77 -3.57
CA LYS A 32 -4.43 22.11 -2.53
C LYS A 32 -5.36 21.23 -1.70
N HIS A 33 -5.03 19.94 -1.67
CA HIS A 33 -5.70 19.01 -0.78
C HIS A 33 -4.80 18.68 0.40
N THR A 34 -5.38 18.50 1.57
CA THR A 34 -4.63 18.12 2.78
C THR A 34 -5.24 16.88 3.42
N VAL A 35 -4.38 16.01 3.93
CA VAL A 35 -4.78 14.80 4.65
C VAL A 35 -3.95 14.71 5.93
N PRO A 36 -4.57 14.57 7.11
CA PRO A 36 -3.84 14.31 8.34
C PRO A 36 -3.03 13.02 8.22
N ILE A 37 -1.74 13.06 8.62
CA ILE A 37 -0.86 11.89 8.48
C ILE A 37 -1.31 10.74 9.37
N GLU A 38 -1.88 11.02 10.52
CA GLU A 38 -2.45 10.01 11.44
C GLU A 38 -3.54 9.13 10.81
N ASP A 39 -4.26 9.66 9.81
CA ASP A 39 -5.30 8.94 9.08
C ASP A 39 -4.73 8.06 7.96
N ILE A 40 -3.44 8.15 7.66
CA ILE A 40 -2.80 7.43 6.55
C ILE A 40 -2.14 6.16 7.08
N GLY A 41 -2.41 5.04 6.45
CA GLY A 41 -1.74 3.76 6.71
C GLY A 41 -0.70 3.40 5.66
N MET A 42 -0.95 3.78 4.41
CA MET A 42 -0.06 3.48 3.30
C MET A 42 -0.13 4.58 2.24
N VAL A 43 1.01 4.89 1.64
CA VAL A 43 1.14 5.77 0.48
C VAL A 43 1.77 4.97 -0.66
N ILE A 44 1.14 4.97 -1.83
CA ILE A 44 1.64 4.31 -3.04
C ILE A 44 1.99 5.39 -4.06
N LEU A 45 3.25 5.45 -4.45
CA LEU A 45 3.78 6.38 -5.45
C LEU A 45 3.96 5.64 -6.78
N ASP A 46 2.92 5.68 -7.62
CA ASP A 46 2.88 4.96 -8.90
C ASP A 46 3.37 5.83 -10.07
N ASN A 47 3.18 7.14 -9.99
CA ASN A 47 3.59 8.03 -11.07
C ASN A 47 5.05 8.49 -10.92
N GLN A 48 5.85 8.31 -11.98
CA GLN A 48 7.29 8.67 -12.01
C GLN A 48 7.56 10.18 -11.96
N MET A 49 6.54 11.02 -12.23
CA MET A 49 6.62 12.47 -12.18
C MET A 49 6.20 13.05 -10.82
N THR A 50 5.91 12.19 -9.84
CA THR A 50 5.57 12.61 -8.48
C THR A 50 6.80 13.18 -7.78
N GLY A 51 6.68 14.39 -7.23
CA GLY A 51 7.68 14.99 -6.35
C GLY A 51 7.29 14.77 -4.89
N VAL A 52 8.26 14.42 -4.05
CA VAL A 52 8.05 14.22 -2.60
C VAL A 52 9.15 14.92 -1.84
N THR A 53 8.80 15.66 -0.80
CA THR A 53 9.79 16.32 0.06
C THR A 53 10.32 15.37 1.14
N LEU A 54 11.61 15.46 1.47
CA LEU A 54 12.23 14.64 2.51
C LEU A 54 11.57 14.81 3.90
N PRO A 55 11.20 16.02 4.35
CA PRO A 55 10.45 16.17 5.61
C PRO A 55 9.14 15.38 5.64
N LEU A 56 8.42 15.28 4.52
CA LEU A 56 7.22 14.47 4.45
C LEU A 56 7.53 12.98 4.57
N LEU A 57 8.58 12.49 3.90
CA LEU A 57 8.97 11.08 3.99
C LEU A 57 9.34 10.70 5.43
N ASN A 58 10.11 11.55 6.12
CA ASN A 58 10.47 11.31 7.52
C ASN A 58 9.22 11.26 8.41
N GLU A 59 8.32 12.23 8.30
CA GLU A 59 7.10 12.26 9.11
C GLU A 59 6.20 11.03 8.84
N LEU A 60 6.04 10.63 7.56
CA LEU A 60 5.28 9.42 7.22
C LEU A 60 5.88 8.18 7.89
N VAL A 61 7.20 8.04 7.83
CA VAL A 61 7.92 6.90 8.43
C VAL A 61 7.82 6.92 9.95
N ASP A 62 7.96 8.10 10.59
CA ASP A 62 7.85 8.26 12.05
C ASP A 62 6.45 7.92 12.57
N GLN A 63 5.42 8.21 11.79
CA GLN A 63 4.02 7.86 12.09
C GLN A 63 3.68 6.40 11.70
N GLY A 64 4.66 5.61 11.24
CA GLY A 64 4.48 4.21 10.86
C GLY A 64 3.69 4.00 9.57
N VAL A 65 3.66 5.02 8.69
CA VAL A 65 3.04 4.91 7.36
C VAL A 65 3.99 4.20 6.41
N ALA A 66 3.54 3.13 5.78
CA ALA A 66 4.30 2.44 4.73
C ALA A 66 4.27 3.24 3.43
N VAL A 67 5.45 3.52 2.83
CA VAL A 67 5.53 4.19 1.53
C VAL A 67 6.04 3.21 0.48
N VAL A 68 5.21 2.91 -0.51
CA VAL A 68 5.52 2.00 -1.62
C VAL A 68 5.89 2.81 -2.86
N LEU A 69 7.03 2.51 -3.45
CA LEU A 69 7.45 3.06 -4.74
C LEU A 69 7.18 2.03 -5.83
N CYS A 70 6.54 2.45 -6.92
CA CYS A 70 6.30 1.61 -8.08
C CYS A 70 7.31 1.89 -9.21
N ASP A 71 7.57 0.87 -10.01
CA ASP A 71 8.38 1.01 -11.22
C ASP A 71 7.59 1.69 -12.36
N LYS A 72 8.24 1.83 -13.53
CA LYS A 72 7.61 2.43 -14.73
C LYS A 72 6.41 1.63 -15.28
N LYS A 73 6.22 0.39 -14.81
CA LYS A 73 5.12 -0.49 -15.21
C LYS A 73 4.01 -0.56 -14.16
N GLY A 74 4.13 0.19 -13.06
CA GLY A 74 3.18 0.19 -11.96
C GLY A 74 3.36 -0.98 -10.98
N PHE A 75 4.45 -1.74 -11.05
CA PHE A 75 4.72 -2.80 -10.08
C PHE A 75 5.43 -2.25 -8.85
N PRO A 76 5.04 -2.66 -7.63
CA PRO A 76 5.76 -2.32 -6.41
C PRO A 76 7.24 -2.74 -6.51
N HIS A 77 8.15 -1.78 -6.32
CA HIS A 77 9.59 -1.97 -6.48
C HIS A 77 10.37 -1.77 -5.19
N ALA A 78 9.95 -0.83 -4.35
CA ALA A 78 10.60 -0.54 -3.07
C ALA A 78 9.56 -0.18 -2.00
N LEU A 79 9.97 -0.40 -0.73
CA LEU A 79 9.17 -0.08 0.44
C LEU A 79 10.03 0.71 1.41
N LEU A 80 9.55 1.90 1.80
CA LEU A 80 10.15 2.72 2.84
C LEU A 80 9.41 2.47 4.15
N GLN A 81 10.16 2.09 5.18
CA GLN A 81 9.67 1.82 6.54
C GLN A 81 10.67 2.35 7.57
N ASN A 82 10.19 2.58 8.78
CA ASN A 82 11.05 2.92 9.91
C ASN A 82 11.97 1.72 10.25
N LEU A 83 13.26 1.98 10.41
CA LEU A 83 14.23 0.95 10.78
C LEU A 83 14.13 0.54 12.25
N ASP A 84 13.74 1.48 13.12
CA ASP A 84 13.73 1.31 14.57
C ASP A 84 12.32 1.29 15.18
N ALA A 85 11.28 1.10 14.35
CA ALA A 85 9.88 1.21 14.77
C ALA A 85 9.47 0.21 15.86
N ASN A 86 10.18 -0.90 16.01
CA ASN A 86 9.86 -1.92 16.99
C ASN A 86 11.10 -2.74 17.37
N SER A 87 11.43 -2.78 18.67
CA SER A 87 12.50 -3.62 19.21
C SER A 87 12.32 -5.11 18.91
N LEU A 88 11.10 -5.56 18.67
CA LEU A 88 10.75 -6.94 18.33
C LEU A 88 10.74 -7.21 16.80
N GLN A 89 11.04 -6.22 15.96
CA GLN A 89 11.00 -6.38 14.49
C GLN A 89 11.90 -7.51 14.00
N GLY A 90 13.11 -7.63 14.57
CA GLY A 90 14.03 -8.72 14.25
C GLY A 90 13.50 -10.10 14.63
N GLU A 91 12.74 -10.19 15.73
CA GLU A 91 12.09 -11.43 16.17
C GLU A 91 10.91 -11.77 15.23
N PHE A 92 10.07 -10.80 14.89
CA PHE A 92 8.97 -11.01 13.93
C PHE A 92 9.49 -11.45 12.57
N LEU A 93 10.52 -10.82 12.04
CA LEU A 93 11.14 -11.21 10.76
C LEU A 93 11.71 -12.64 10.83
N ARG A 94 12.41 -12.99 11.92
CA ARG A 94 12.88 -14.36 12.14
C ARG A 94 11.72 -15.35 12.18
N ASN A 95 10.69 -15.06 12.93
CA ASN A 95 9.51 -15.92 13.02
C ASN A 95 8.81 -16.10 11.68
N GLN A 96 8.72 -15.04 10.87
CA GLN A 96 8.16 -15.11 9.52
C GLN A 96 9.00 -15.94 8.56
N THR A 97 10.33 -15.81 8.62
CA THR A 97 11.24 -16.57 7.74
C THR A 97 11.38 -18.03 8.16
N CYS A 98 11.30 -18.32 9.47
CA CYS A 98 11.40 -19.66 10.04
C CYS A 98 10.07 -20.44 10.03
N VAL A 99 9.00 -19.88 9.49
CA VAL A 99 7.70 -20.57 9.38
C VAL A 99 7.86 -21.89 8.63
N GLY A 100 7.36 -22.97 9.24
CA GLY A 100 7.40 -24.31 8.65
C GLY A 100 6.59 -24.40 7.34
N GLU A 101 7.03 -25.29 6.45
CA GLU A 101 6.42 -25.50 5.11
C GLU A 101 4.92 -25.83 5.17
N VAL A 102 4.49 -26.53 6.22
CA VAL A 102 3.05 -26.88 6.40
C VAL A 102 2.22 -25.64 6.56
N LEU A 103 2.65 -24.70 7.45
CA LEU A 103 1.91 -23.45 7.67
C LEU A 103 1.94 -22.55 6.43
N LYS A 104 3.08 -22.46 5.74
CA LYS A 104 3.19 -21.72 4.47
C LYS A 104 2.18 -22.23 3.44
N LYS A 105 2.07 -23.56 3.28
CA LYS A 105 1.13 -24.19 2.34
C LYS A 105 -0.32 -23.93 2.74
N GLN A 106 -0.65 -23.96 4.04
CA GLN A 106 -2.00 -23.66 4.52
C GLN A 106 -2.38 -22.18 4.27
N LEU A 107 -1.49 -21.25 4.58
CA LEU A 107 -1.70 -19.83 4.31
C LEU A 107 -1.83 -19.56 2.81
N TRP A 108 -0.96 -20.16 2.00
CA TRP A 108 -1.02 -20.04 0.54
C TRP A 108 -2.34 -20.56 -0.02
N LYS A 109 -2.81 -21.71 0.46
CA LYS A 109 -4.11 -22.28 0.08
C LYS A 109 -5.23 -21.28 0.35
N GLN A 110 -5.30 -20.69 1.55
CA GLN A 110 -6.32 -19.70 1.90
C GLN A 110 -6.29 -18.47 0.98
N ILE A 111 -5.09 -17.97 0.65
CA ILE A 111 -4.92 -16.83 -0.25
C ILE A 111 -5.45 -17.18 -1.65
N VAL A 112 -5.08 -18.35 -2.18
CA VAL A 112 -5.52 -18.79 -3.51
C VAL A 112 -7.04 -19.01 -3.55
N GLU A 113 -7.61 -19.66 -2.54
CA GLU A 113 -9.06 -19.87 -2.42
C GLU A 113 -9.81 -18.53 -2.38
N SER A 114 -9.34 -17.57 -1.58
CA SER A 114 -9.94 -16.23 -1.50
C SER A 114 -9.84 -15.50 -2.83
N LYS A 115 -8.71 -15.59 -3.51
CA LYS A 115 -8.52 -14.98 -4.83
C LYS A 115 -9.48 -15.54 -5.86
N ILE A 116 -9.60 -16.88 -5.92
CA ILE A 116 -10.51 -17.56 -6.87
C ILE A 116 -11.95 -17.18 -6.58
N THR A 117 -12.34 -17.18 -5.31
CA THR A 117 -13.71 -16.80 -4.88
C THR A 117 -14.04 -15.36 -5.28
N ASN A 118 -13.11 -14.43 -5.05
CA ASN A 118 -13.32 -13.03 -5.43
C ASN A 118 -13.41 -12.84 -6.95
N GLN A 119 -12.57 -13.55 -7.71
CA GLN A 119 -12.64 -13.53 -9.17
C GLN A 119 -13.93 -14.14 -9.70
N ALA A 120 -14.37 -15.26 -9.10
CA ALA A 120 -15.64 -15.90 -9.44
C ALA A 120 -16.82 -14.95 -9.19
N ALA A 121 -16.87 -14.30 -8.03
CA ALA A 121 -17.91 -13.33 -7.69
C ALA A 121 -17.95 -12.14 -8.67
N LEU A 122 -16.78 -11.65 -9.07
CA LEU A 122 -16.69 -10.57 -10.06
C LEU A 122 -17.22 -11.01 -11.44
N LEU A 123 -16.82 -12.20 -11.92
CA LEU A 123 -17.28 -12.74 -13.20
C LEU A 123 -18.77 -13.06 -13.20
N GLU A 124 -19.30 -13.55 -12.09
CA GLU A 124 -20.74 -13.78 -11.92
C GLU A 124 -21.52 -12.46 -12.03
N LYS A 125 -21.03 -11.42 -11.36
CA LYS A 125 -21.64 -10.08 -11.39
C LYS A 125 -21.61 -9.44 -12.79
N LEU A 126 -20.53 -9.68 -13.56
CA LEU A 126 -20.36 -9.04 -14.87
C LEU A 126 -20.95 -9.87 -16.02
N HIS A 127 -20.87 -11.20 -15.96
CA HIS A 127 -21.14 -12.08 -17.11
C HIS A 127 -21.94 -13.34 -16.77
N GLY A 128 -22.33 -13.57 -15.54
CA GLY A 128 -23.04 -14.78 -15.12
C GLY A 128 -22.20 -16.07 -15.20
N LYS A 129 -20.87 -15.97 -15.27
CA LYS A 129 -19.95 -17.12 -15.48
C LYS A 129 -19.06 -17.44 -14.26
N GLY A 130 -19.37 -16.90 -13.09
CA GLY A 130 -18.56 -17.05 -11.88
C GLY A 130 -18.40 -18.50 -11.40
N ASN A 131 -19.35 -19.39 -11.71
CA ASN A 131 -19.33 -20.78 -11.27
C ASN A 131 -18.18 -21.62 -11.82
N LEU A 132 -17.51 -21.17 -12.90
CA LEU A 132 -16.37 -21.88 -13.49
C LEU A 132 -15.07 -21.73 -12.67
N LEU A 133 -15.03 -20.82 -11.72
CA LEU A 133 -13.84 -20.50 -10.93
C LEU A 133 -13.98 -20.89 -9.43
N LYS A 134 -14.95 -21.73 -9.08
CA LYS A 134 -15.07 -22.17 -7.68
C LYS A 134 -13.89 -23.07 -7.30
N PRO A 135 -13.28 -22.86 -6.13
CA PRO A 135 -12.24 -23.76 -5.62
C PRO A 135 -12.84 -25.16 -5.35
N PHE A 136 -12.02 -26.16 -5.54
CA PHE A 136 -12.34 -27.57 -5.26
C PHE A 136 -12.35 -27.84 -3.76
#